data_87ae62dae35b7f531fb2687679767f95
#
_entry.id   87ae62dae35b7f531fb2687679767f95
#
_cell.length_a   1.000
_cell.length_b   1.000
_cell.length_c   1.000
_cell.angle_alpha   90.00
_cell.angle_beta   90.00
_cell.angle_gamma   90.00
#
_symmetry.space_group_name_H-M   'P 1'
#
loop_
_entity.id
_entity.type
_entity.pdbx_description
1 polymer ?
#
loop_
_entity_poly.entity_id
_entity_poly.type
_entity_poly.pdbx_seq_one_letter_code
_entity_poly.pdbx_strand_id
1 'polypeptide(L)'
;MMNRTTIVALLAAAAAPAALAQQHIDAVNKYAWSENAGWLNFADAGSPTGSQSVLVATSYLSGYVWGENIGWINMGDGTPTNGVSYANVNGTDFGVNLNTITGELSGYAWGENVGWINFSGGAMATPAKPARIDSPAHRFRGYAWAENIGWINLDDATHYVGVRCPADVNSDGYVNGNDYDTFASWFESGDILADFNSDGYVNGNDYDAFASAFEAGC
;
A
#
# COMPACT_ATOMS: atom_id res chain seq x y z
N MET A 1 -34.32 3.83 -56.35
CA MET A 1 -34.50 4.09 -54.93
C MET A 1 -33.42 3.32 -54.18
N MET A 2 -32.35 3.98 -53.75
CA MET A 2 -31.26 3.36 -53.00
C MET A 2 -31.50 3.58 -51.49
N ASN A 3 -31.67 2.46 -50.77
CA ASN A 3 -31.89 2.44 -49.35
C ASN A 3 -30.52 2.67 -48.62
N ARG A 4 -30.31 3.77 -47.94
CA ARG A 4 -29.12 4.02 -47.12
C ARG A 4 -29.36 3.46 -45.74
N THR A 5 -28.74 2.33 -45.42
CA THR A 5 -28.68 1.79 -44.08
C THR A 5 -27.60 2.53 -43.27
N THR A 6 -28.03 3.37 -42.34
CA THR A 6 -27.12 4.05 -41.40
C THR A 6 -26.70 3.08 -40.34
N ILE A 7 -25.43 2.68 -40.31
CA ILE A 7 -24.83 1.91 -39.22
C ILE A 7 -24.43 2.89 -38.11
N VAL A 8 -25.14 2.85 -37.01
CA VAL A 8 -24.75 3.57 -35.78
C VAL A 8 -23.75 2.67 -35.06
N ALA A 9 -22.47 3.04 -35.11
CA ALA A 9 -21.46 2.39 -34.28
C ALA A 9 -21.57 2.91 -32.85
N LEU A 10 -22.00 2.03 -31.94
CA LEU A 10 -21.96 2.28 -30.50
C LEU A 10 -20.51 2.16 -30.02
N LEU A 11 -19.83 3.28 -29.76
CA LEU A 11 -18.54 3.26 -29.06
C LEU A 11 -18.86 2.98 -27.59
N ALA A 12 -18.59 1.76 -27.15
CA ALA A 12 -18.48 1.44 -25.73
C ALA A 12 -17.18 2.07 -25.22
N ALA A 13 -17.26 3.17 -24.50
CA ALA A 13 -16.14 3.69 -23.73
C ALA A 13 -15.86 2.66 -22.62
N ALA A 14 -14.77 1.91 -22.75
CA ALA A 14 -14.24 1.15 -21.64
C ALA A 14 -13.76 2.18 -20.60
N ALA A 15 -14.46 2.23 -19.46
CA ALA A 15 -13.96 2.96 -18.30
C ALA A 15 -12.63 2.29 -17.90
N ALA A 16 -11.54 3.04 -17.99
CA ALA A 16 -10.28 2.61 -17.39
C ALA A 16 -10.55 2.39 -15.89
N PRO A 17 -10.06 1.30 -15.28
CA PRO A 17 -10.16 1.14 -13.84
C PRO A 17 -9.49 2.35 -13.20
N ALA A 18 -10.19 3.02 -12.30
CA ALA A 18 -9.59 4.05 -11.48
C ALA A 18 -8.36 3.44 -10.79
N ALA A 19 -7.19 4.01 -11.03
CA ALA A 19 -6.01 3.64 -10.28
C ALA A 19 -6.33 3.97 -8.81
N LEU A 20 -6.43 2.95 -7.96
CA LEU A 20 -6.60 3.17 -6.54
C LEU A 20 -5.35 3.89 -6.05
N ALA A 21 -5.55 5.00 -5.37
CA ALA A 21 -4.45 5.77 -4.79
C ALA A 21 -3.55 4.84 -3.96
N GLN A 22 -2.23 4.96 -4.13
CA GLN A 22 -1.27 4.21 -3.32
C GLN A 22 -1.41 4.68 -1.86
N GLN A 23 -1.61 3.71 -0.97
CA GLN A 23 -1.71 4.01 0.45
C GLN A 23 -0.33 3.99 1.08
N HIS A 24 -0.02 5.01 1.86
CA HIS A 24 1.22 5.10 2.64
C HIS A 24 1.07 4.44 4.01
N ILE A 25 2.19 4.14 4.61
CA ILE A 25 2.21 3.72 6.01
C ILE A 25 1.92 4.94 6.91
N ASP A 26 1.20 4.69 8.00
CA ASP A 26 0.91 5.69 9.02
C ASP A 26 2.20 6.26 9.63
N ALA A 27 2.24 7.57 9.89
CA ALA A 27 3.45 8.23 10.38
C ALA A 27 3.79 7.89 11.84
N VAL A 28 2.80 7.48 12.63
CA VAL A 28 2.95 7.15 14.05
C VAL A 28 3.05 5.64 14.23
N ASN A 29 2.11 4.89 13.66
CA ASN A 29 2.01 3.44 13.76
C ASN A 29 2.74 2.77 12.60
N LYS A 30 4.05 2.65 12.69
CA LYS A 30 4.91 2.26 11.56
C LYS A 30 5.88 1.12 11.86
N TYR A 31 5.77 0.52 13.04
CA TYR A 31 6.75 -0.44 13.51
C TYR A 31 6.19 -1.86 13.61
N ALA A 32 6.94 -2.80 13.04
CA ALA A 32 6.84 -4.22 13.33
C ALA A 32 7.97 -4.63 14.29
N TRP A 33 7.83 -5.79 14.94
CA TRP A 33 8.81 -6.31 15.88
C TRP A 33 9.30 -7.71 15.51
N SER A 34 10.60 -7.91 15.58
CA SER A 34 11.23 -9.24 15.52
C SER A 34 12.12 -9.44 16.75
N GLU A 35 12.02 -10.60 17.40
CA GLU A 35 12.81 -10.92 18.59
C GLU A 35 14.33 -10.89 18.31
N ASN A 36 14.74 -11.22 17.11
CA ASN A 36 16.16 -11.30 16.74
C ASN A 36 16.66 -10.10 15.91
N ALA A 37 15.76 -9.27 15.38
CA ALA A 37 16.13 -8.10 14.59
C ALA A 37 15.75 -6.76 15.24
N GLY A 38 14.87 -6.78 16.25
CA GLY A 38 14.35 -5.58 16.88
C GLY A 38 13.26 -4.90 16.06
N TRP A 39 13.20 -3.58 16.14
CA TRP A 39 12.19 -2.77 15.46
C TRP A 39 12.46 -2.65 13.96
N LEU A 40 11.40 -2.79 13.20
CA LEU A 40 11.37 -2.65 11.74
C LEU A 40 10.43 -1.49 11.38
N ASN A 41 10.99 -0.45 10.81
CA ASN A 41 10.29 0.79 10.46
C ASN A 41 9.86 0.76 8.98
N PHE A 42 8.56 0.82 8.74
CA PHE A 42 7.95 0.72 7.41
C PHE A 42 7.76 2.09 6.71
N ALA A 43 7.90 3.20 7.43
CA ALA A 43 7.55 4.54 6.91
C ALA A 43 8.73 5.44 6.59
N ASP A 44 9.86 5.34 7.29
CA ASP A 44 10.87 6.42 7.25
C ASP A 44 12.03 6.13 6.28
N ALA A 45 11.91 5.11 5.44
CA ALA A 45 12.94 4.79 4.45
C ALA A 45 13.16 5.91 3.45
N GLY A 46 14.45 6.16 3.11
CA GLY A 46 14.84 7.11 2.08
C GLY A 46 15.39 8.44 2.58
N SER A 47 15.83 9.25 1.61
CA SER A 47 16.30 10.64 1.84
C SER A 47 15.77 11.52 0.69
N PRO A 48 14.83 12.43 0.96
CA PRO A 48 14.24 12.76 2.28
C PRO A 48 13.52 11.57 2.95
N THR A 49 13.35 11.67 4.28
CA THR A 49 12.65 10.66 5.07
C THR A 49 11.28 10.34 4.48
N GLY A 50 10.99 9.04 4.32
CA GLY A 50 9.73 8.55 3.75
C GLY A 50 9.71 8.45 2.22
N SER A 51 10.70 8.99 1.50
CA SER A 51 10.73 8.96 0.03
C SER A 51 10.84 7.56 -0.59
N GLN A 52 11.19 6.56 0.21
CA GLN A 52 11.28 5.15 -0.16
C GLN A 52 10.53 4.26 0.82
N SER A 53 9.57 4.80 1.55
CA SER A 53 8.71 4.05 2.48
C SER A 53 7.96 2.92 1.78
N VAL A 54 7.41 2.02 2.59
CA VAL A 54 6.51 1.00 2.03
C VAL A 54 5.25 1.67 1.51
N LEU A 55 4.90 1.32 0.28
CA LEU A 55 3.67 1.72 -0.40
C LEU A 55 2.77 0.49 -0.54
N VAL A 56 1.51 0.63 -0.22
CA VAL A 56 0.47 -0.37 -0.43
C VAL A 56 -0.27 -0.01 -1.71
N ALA A 57 0.05 -0.71 -2.80
CA ALA A 57 -0.69 -0.62 -4.05
C ALA A 57 -1.92 -1.53 -4.01
N THR A 58 -2.73 -1.52 -5.07
CA THR A 58 -3.98 -2.30 -5.13
C THR A 58 -3.78 -3.79 -4.83
N SER A 59 -2.70 -4.40 -5.33
CA SER A 59 -2.50 -5.84 -5.28
C SER A 59 -1.09 -6.28 -4.91
N TYR A 60 -0.23 -5.34 -4.53
CA TYR A 60 1.14 -5.60 -4.07
C TYR A 60 1.65 -4.47 -3.19
N LEU A 61 2.78 -4.71 -2.53
CA LEU A 61 3.54 -3.72 -1.79
C LEU A 61 4.84 -3.42 -2.53
N SER A 62 5.41 -2.23 -2.28
CA SER A 62 6.73 -1.85 -2.79
C SER A 62 7.47 -0.99 -1.78
N GLY A 63 8.72 -0.62 -2.08
CA GLY A 63 9.52 0.22 -1.21
C GLY A 63 10.31 -0.55 -0.16
N TYR A 64 10.74 0.15 0.89
CA TYR A 64 11.73 -0.37 1.84
C TYR A 64 11.29 -0.21 3.29
N VAL A 65 11.66 -1.23 4.08
CA VAL A 65 11.62 -1.23 5.55
C VAL A 65 13.03 -1.03 6.07
N TRP A 66 13.19 -0.26 7.14
CA TRP A 66 14.47 -0.08 7.84
C TRP A 66 14.49 -0.79 9.17
N GLY A 67 15.48 -1.65 9.40
CA GLY A 67 15.78 -2.26 10.70
C GLY A 67 17.14 -1.79 11.20
N GLU A 68 17.21 -1.22 12.41
CA GLU A 68 18.47 -0.68 12.96
C GLU A 68 19.58 -1.73 13.03
N ASN A 69 19.23 -2.99 13.28
CA ASN A 69 20.19 -4.06 13.44
C ASN A 69 20.47 -4.87 12.16
N ILE A 70 19.62 -4.73 11.15
CA ILE A 70 19.65 -5.59 9.95
C ILE A 70 19.70 -4.81 8.63
N GLY A 71 19.53 -3.48 8.67
CA GLY A 71 19.56 -2.64 7.49
C GLY A 71 18.26 -2.68 6.68
N TRP A 72 18.38 -2.50 5.39
CA TRP A 72 17.27 -2.39 4.45
C TRP A 72 16.63 -3.73 4.11
N ILE A 73 15.30 -3.73 4.03
CA ILE A 73 14.48 -4.82 3.51
C ILE A 73 13.67 -4.27 2.34
N ASN A 74 13.84 -4.84 1.17
CA ASN A 74 13.12 -4.52 -0.06
C ASN A 74 11.80 -5.32 -0.12
N MET A 75 10.66 -4.63 -0.19
CA MET A 75 9.31 -5.20 -0.26
C MET A 75 8.86 -5.48 -1.70
N GLY A 76 9.64 -5.04 -2.68
CA GLY A 76 9.38 -5.06 -4.11
C GLY A 76 9.67 -3.71 -4.74
N ASP A 77 9.93 -3.68 -6.03
CA ASP A 77 10.33 -2.48 -6.79
C ASP A 77 9.14 -1.65 -7.32
N GLY A 78 7.90 -2.10 -7.11
CA GLY A 78 6.69 -1.43 -7.61
C GLY A 78 6.37 -1.76 -9.06
N THR A 79 7.13 -2.64 -9.71
CA THR A 79 6.99 -2.96 -11.14
C THR A 79 6.85 -4.45 -11.41
N PRO A 80 5.83 -5.15 -10.85
CA PRO A 80 5.62 -6.56 -11.14
C PRO A 80 5.46 -6.78 -12.64
N THR A 81 6.13 -7.81 -13.19
CA THR A 81 6.20 -8.06 -14.64
C THR A 81 4.83 -8.12 -15.33
N ASN A 82 3.81 -8.60 -14.64
CA ASN A 82 2.44 -8.67 -15.17
C ASN A 82 1.58 -7.43 -14.83
N GLY A 83 2.14 -6.41 -14.15
CA GLY A 83 1.45 -5.20 -13.71
C GLY A 83 0.49 -5.40 -12.52
N VAL A 84 0.34 -6.63 -11.99
CA VAL A 84 -0.64 -6.96 -10.96
C VAL A 84 0.00 -7.60 -9.73
N SER A 85 0.93 -8.54 -9.91
CA SER A 85 1.56 -9.26 -8.80
C SER A 85 2.95 -9.73 -9.18
N TYR A 86 3.85 -9.78 -8.21
CA TYR A 86 5.18 -10.36 -8.38
C TYR A 86 5.08 -11.87 -8.55
N ALA A 87 5.87 -12.42 -9.46
CA ALA A 87 5.87 -13.86 -9.73
C ALA A 87 6.52 -14.67 -8.59
N ASN A 88 7.48 -14.07 -7.88
CA ASN A 88 8.21 -14.70 -6.75
C ASN A 88 8.88 -16.05 -7.08
N VAL A 89 9.29 -16.23 -8.34
CA VAL A 89 9.96 -17.47 -8.80
C VAL A 89 11.46 -17.31 -8.98
N ASN A 90 11.94 -16.06 -8.99
CA ASN A 90 13.36 -15.72 -9.10
C ASN A 90 13.66 -14.38 -8.42
N GLY A 91 14.93 -13.96 -8.40
CA GLY A 91 15.36 -12.71 -7.75
C GLY A 91 15.13 -11.44 -8.56
N THR A 92 14.45 -11.48 -9.70
CA THR A 92 14.21 -10.31 -10.57
C THR A 92 12.77 -9.81 -10.55
N ASP A 93 11.80 -10.67 -10.24
CA ASP A 93 10.38 -10.30 -10.10
C ASP A 93 9.89 -10.87 -8.77
N PHE A 94 10.30 -10.21 -7.69
CA PHE A 94 9.96 -10.57 -6.32
C PHE A 94 9.36 -9.38 -5.57
N GLY A 95 8.52 -9.68 -4.62
CA GLY A 95 7.90 -8.69 -3.75
C GLY A 95 6.73 -9.28 -2.97
N VAL A 96 6.14 -8.45 -2.14
CA VAL A 96 4.98 -8.82 -1.34
C VAL A 96 3.71 -8.53 -2.14
N ASN A 97 2.91 -9.58 -2.35
CA ASN A 97 1.61 -9.49 -3.01
C ASN A 97 0.49 -9.33 -1.99
N LEU A 98 -0.55 -8.59 -2.36
CA LEU A 98 -1.76 -8.36 -1.58
C LEU A 98 -2.97 -8.98 -2.27
N ASN A 99 -3.66 -9.87 -1.58
CA ASN A 99 -4.96 -10.37 -2.02
C ASN A 99 -6.04 -9.32 -1.72
N THR A 100 -6.63 -8.74 -2.76
CA THR A 100 -7.60 -7.65 -2.65
C THR A 100 -8.94 -8.04 -2.01
N ILE A 101 -9.23 -9.34 -1.92
CA ILE A 101 -10.49 -9.86 -1.34
C ILE A 101 -10.31 -10.18 0.14
N THR A 102 -9.19 -10.87 0.49
CA THR A 102 -8.97 -11.34 1.86
C THR A 102 -8.07 -10.42 2.68
N GLY A 103 -7.36 -9.51 2.03
CA GLY A 103 -6.31 -8.68 2.62
C GLY A 103 -5.02 -9.45 2.90
N GLU A 104 -4.94 -10.76 2.63
CA GLU A 104 -3.76 -11.58 2.95
C GLU A 104 -2.55 -11.16 2.11
N LEU A 105 -1.40 -11.14 2.78
CA LEU A 105 -0.11 -10.88 2.17
C LEU A 105 0.59 -12.21 1.85
N SER A 106 1.30 -12.23 0.73
CA SER A 106 2.04 -13.40 0.26
C SER A 106 3.30 -12.97 -0.50
N GLY A 107 4.15 -13.93 -0.86
CA GLY A 107 5.40 -13.63 -1.55
C GLY A 107 6.53 -13.28 -0.61
N TYR A 108 7.56 -12.60 -1.12
CA TYR A 108 8.83 -12.46 -0.43
C TYR A 108 9.32 -11.02 -0.44
N ALA A 109 9.88 -10.58 0.70
CA ALA A 109 10.77 -9.42 0.77
C ALA A 109 12.22 -9.90 0.87
N TRP A 110 13.18 -9.01 0.58
CA TRP A 110 14.60 -9.32 0.62
C TRP A 110 15.38 -8.32 1.49
N GLY A 111 16.13 -8.84 2.47
CA GLY A 111 17.10 -8.07 3.24
C GLY A 111 18.52 -8.58 3.00
N GLU A 112 19.45 -7.69 2.68
CA GLU A 112 20.83 -8.10 2.36
C GLU A 112 21.52 -8.89 3.50
N ASN A 113 21.18 -8.55 4.75
CA ASN A 113 21.77 -9.18 5.94
C ASN A 113 20.97 -10.35 6.50
N VAL A 114 19.72 -10.54 6.06
CA VAL A 114 18.80 -11.52 6.64
C VAL A 114 18.23 -12.51 5.63
N GLY A 115 18.38 -12.23 4.32
CA GLY A 115 17.88 -13.06 3.25
C GLY A 115 16.38 -12.88 3.02
N TRP A 116 15.72 -13.94 2.57
CA TRP A 116 14.31 -13.93 2.21
C TRP A 116 13.40 -13.90 3.45
N ILE A 117 12.39 -13.04 3.37
CA ILE A 117 11.32 -12.90 4.37
C ILE A 117 10.02 -13.31 3.69
N ASN A 118 9.39 -14.36 4.19
CA ASN A 118 8.16 -14.94 3.65
C ASN A 118 6.92 -14.34 4.32
N PHE A 119 6.14 -13.59 3.56
CA PHE A 119 4.89 -12.99 4.04
C PHE A 119 3.73 -13.98 4.11
N SER A 120 3.85 -15.15 3.49
CA SER A 120 2.91 -16.27 3.71
C SER A 120 3.23 -17.08 4.98
N GLY A 121 4.38 -16.81 5.63
CA GLY A 121 4.90 -17.62 6.74
C GLY A 121 3.97 -17.71 7.94
N GLY A 122 3.24 -16.64 8.24
CA GLY A 122 2.31 -16.60 9.38
C GLY A 122 1.19 -17.65 9.36
N ALA A 123 0.88 -18.20 8.19
CA ALA A 123 -0.06 -19.33 8.08
C ALA A 123 0.45 -20.61 8.75
N MET A 124 1.77 -20.74 8.93
CA MET A 124 2.42 -21.89 9.60
C MET A 124 2.52 -21.74 11.13
N ALA A 125 2.17 -20.59 11.67
CA ALA A 125 2.15 -20.37 13.13
C ALA A 125 1.07 -21.23 13.80
N THR A 126 1.22 -21.47 15.09
CA THR A 126 0.22 -22.21 15.89
C THR A 126 -0.21 -21.35 17.08
N PRO A 127 -1.43 -20.80 17.08
CA PRO A 127 -2.43 -20.83 16.00
C PRO A 127 -1.98 -20.04 14.76
N ALA A 128 -2.52 -20.37 13.58
CA ALA A 128 -2.21 -19.69 12.35
C ALA A 128 -2.55 -18.18 12.44
N LYS A 129 -1.60 -17.34 12.03
CA LYS A 129 -1.72 -15.88 12.01
C LYS A 129 -1.09 -15.33 10.73
N PRO A 130 -1.76 -15.51 9.58
CA PRO A 130 -1.24 -15.02 8.30
C PRO A 130 -1.07 -13.50 8.32
N ALA A 131 0.01 -13.03 7.69
CA ALA A 131 0.20 -11.62 7.44
C ALA A 131 -0.93 -11.11 6.55
N ARG A 132 -1.57 -10.02 6.92
CA ARG A 132 -2.66 -9.41 6.14
C ARG A 132 -2.81 -7.93 6.47
N ILE A 133 -3.44 -7.19 5.58
CA ILE A 133 -3.96 -5.86 5.84
C ILE A 133 -5.43 -5.99 6.24
N ASP A 134 -5.75 -5.51 7.42
CA ASP A 134 -7.11 -5.42 7.96
C ASP A 134 -7.66 -4.05 7.57
N SER A 135 -8.38 -3.99 6.45
CA SER A 135 -8.87 -2.73 5.91
C SER A 135 -9.78 -1.97 6.88
N PRO A 136 -10.73 -2.61 7.59
CA PRO A 136 -11.54 -1.91 8.59
C PRO A 136 -10.76 -1.34 9.78
N ALA A 137 -9.59 -1.90 10.08
CA ALA A 137 -8.75 -1.46 11.19
C ALA A 137 -7.53 -0.65 10.71
N HIS A 138 -7.40 -0.41 9.42
CA HIS A 138 -6.29 0.31 8.76
C HIS A 138 -4.91 -0.11 9.26
N ARG A 139 -4.66 -1.42 9.39
CA ARG A 139 -3.39 -1.93 9.91
C ARG A 139 -3.03 -3.31 9.40
N PHE A 140 -1.74 -3.56 9.39
CA PHE A 140 -1.22 -4.90 9.20
C PHE A 140 -1.56 -5.77 10.40
N ARG A 141 -1.72 -7.06 10.17
CA ARG A 141 -1.99 -8.11 11.17
C ARG A 141 -1.09 -9.30 10.92
N GLY A 142 -0.89 -10.09 11.97
CA GLY A 142 -0.25 -11.39 11.90
C GLY A 142 1.26 -11.34 11.78
N TYR A 143 1.83 -12.37 11.16
CA TYR A 143 3.28 -12.61 11.17
C TYR A 143 3.82 -12.88 9.78
N ALA A 144 5.02 -12.33 9.49
CA ALA A 144 5.91 -12.82 8.45
C ALA A 144 7.01 -13.72 9.09
N TRP A 145 7.72 -14.48 8.27
CA TRP A 145 8.77 -15.40 8.71
C TRP A 145 10.04 -15.23 7.89
N ALA A 146 11.19 -15.19 8.55
CA ALA A 146 12.49 -15.25 7.90
C ALA A 146 13.38 -16.29 8.60
N GLU A 147 14.15 -17.04 7.83
CA GLU A 147 14.95 -18.16 8.32
C GLU A 147 16.01 -17.70 9.34
N ASN A 148 16.59 -16.52 9.13
CA ASN A 148 17.69 -16.01 9.95
C ASN A 148 17.25 -15.16 11.16
N ILE A 149 16.04 -14.59 11.14
CA ILE A 149 15.55 -13.72 12.23
C ILE A 149 14.25 -14.20 12.86
N GLY A 150 13.67 -15.30 12.37
CA GLY A 150 12.46 -15.89 12.90
C GLY A 150 11.20 -15.09 12.57
N TRP A 151 10.30 -15.01 13.52
CA TRP A 151 9.02 -14.32 13.38
C TRP A 151 9.16 -12.81 13.41
N ILE A 152 8.42 -12.18 12.50
CA ILE A 152 8.20 -10.74 12.47
C ILE A 152 6.73 -10.50 12.80
N ASN A 153 6.47 -9.90 13.94
CA ASN A 153 5.14 -9.53 14.40
C ASN A 153 4.76 -8.17 13.80
N LEU A 154 3.73 -8.14 12.95
CA LEU A 154 3.24 -6.93 12.29
C LEU A 154 2.22 -6.16 13.16
N ASP A 155 1.78 -6.75 14.26
CA ASP A 155 0.62 -6.31 15.00
C ASP A 155 0.64 -6.81 16.46
N ASP A 156 1.22 -6.05 17.36
CA ASP A 156 1.00 -6.26 18.79
C ASP A 156 -0.03 -5.26 19.37
N ALA A 157 -0.25 -5.31 20.67
CA ALA A 157 -1.26 -4.50 21.33
C ALA A 157 -0.92 -2.99 21.35
N THR A 158 0.36 -2.64 21.25
CA THR A 158 0.88 -1.30 21.44
C THR A 158 1.63 -0.77 20.21
N HIS A 159 2.18 -1.66 19.40
CA HIS A 159 2.98 -1.32 18.22
C HIS A 159 2.54 -2.16 17.03
N TYR A 160 2.21 -1.50 15.94
CA TYR A 160 1.77 -2.13 14.72
C TYR A 160 2.14 -1.29 13.50
N VAL A 161 2.01 -1.88 12.33
CA VAL A 161 2.14 -1.16 11.06
C VAL A 161 0.75 -0.72 10.65
N GLY A 162 0.48 0.59 10.73
CA GLY A 162 -0.75 1.22 10.27
C GLY A 162 -0.67 1.56 8.78
N VAL A 163 -1.80 1.51 8.12
CA VAL A 163 -1.96 2.00 6.75
C VAL A 163 -2.70 3.33 6.82
N ARG A 164 -2.11 4.37 6.24
CA ARG A 164 -2.74 5.68 6.23
C ARG A 164 -3.98 5.65 5.35
N CYS A 165 -5.05 6.23 5.85
CA CYS A 165 -6.22 6.48 5.08
C CYS A 165 -5.97 7.53 4.00
N PRO A 166 -6.27 7.29 2.71
CA PRO A 166 -6.07 8.30 1.68
C PRO A 166 -6.83 9.60 1.95
N ALA A 167 -8.01 9.52 2.55
CA ALA A 167 -8.84 10.69 2.86
C ALA A 167 -8.40 11.46 4.11
N ASP A 168 -7.49 10.91 4.95
CA ASP A 168 -6.80 11.64 6.03
C ASP A 168 -5.63 12.43 5.43
N VAL A 169 -5.97 13.49 4.71
CA VAL A 169 -4.99 14.28 3.95
C VAL A 169 -4.13 15.17 4.84
N ASN A 170 -4.63 15.57 6.03
CA ASN A 170 -3.90 16.35 7.01
C ASN A 170 -3.04 15.47 7.95
N SER A 171 -3.20 14.13 7.89
CA SER A 171 -2.45 13.13 8.67
C SER A 171 -2.63 13.25 10.18
N ASP A 172 -3.83 13.62 10.63
CA ASP A 172 -4.15 13.70 12.07
C ASP A 172 -4.73 12.38 12.62
N GLY A 173 -4.95 11.38 11.77
CA GLY A 173 -5.47 10.06 12.12
C GLY A 173 -7.00 9.97 12.11
N TYR A 174 -7.70 11.02 11.72
CA TYR A 174 -9.16 11.07 11.65
C TYR A 174 -9.60 11.59 10.28
N VAL A 175 -10.55 10.93 9.64
CA VAL A 175 -11.21 11.46 8.44
C VAL A 175 -12.41 12.30 8.88
N ASN A 176 -12.30 13.61 8.72
CA ASN A 176 -13.31 14.56 9.17
C ASN A 176 -13.31 15.86 8.33
N GLY A 177 -14.11 16.87 8.75
CA GLY A 177 -14.20 18.12 8.01
C GLY A 177 -12.87 18.88 7.81
N ASN A 178 -11.87 18.67 8.68
CA ASN A 178 -10.56 19.32 8.53
C ASN A 178 -9.81 18.77 7.29
N ASP A 179 -10.00 17.48 6.97
CA ASP A 179 -9.42 16.88 5.76
C ASP A 179 -10.08 17.42 4.51
N TYR A 180 -11.41 17.54 4.56
CA TYR A 180 -12.15 18.13 3.46
C TYR A 180 -11.68 19.58 3.20
N ASP A 181 -11.58 20.41 4.24
CA ASP A 181 -11.12 21.79 4.14
C ASP A 181 -9.67 21.88 3.62
N THR A 182 -8.82 20.96 4.08
CA THR A 182 -7.42 20.86 3.63
C THR A 182 -7.34 20.50 2.15
N PHE A 183 -8.05 19.44 1.74
CA PHE A 183 -8.10 19.04 0.33
C PHE A 183 -8.68 20.14 -0.56
N ALA A 184 -9.80 20.74 -0.16
CA ALA A 184 -10.42 21.84 -0.90
C ALA A 184 -9.47 23.02 -1.10
N SER A 185 -8.69 23.38 -0.07
CA SER A 185 -7.68 24.44 -0.16
C SER A 185 -6.59 24.12 -1.18
N TRP A 186 -6.07 22.89 -1.22
CA TRP A 186 -5.11 22.45 -2.22
C TRP A 186 -5.71 22.43 -3.62
N PHE A 187 -6.93 21.92 -3.73
CA PHE A 187 -7.63 21.83 -5.01
C PHE A 187 -7.91 23.20 -5.63
N GLU A 188 -8.40 24.16 -4.84
CA GLU A 188 -8.67 25.53 -5.28
C GLU A 188 -7.41 26.30 -5.68
N SER A 189 -6.28 26.01 -5.02
CA SER A 189 -4.99 26.63 -5.37
C SER A 189 -4.29 25.95 -6.55
N GLY A 190 -4.78 24.79 -7.00
CA GLY A 190 -4.10 23.96 -8.01
C GLY A 190 -2.81 23.35 -7.49
N ASP A 191 -2.70 23.14 -6.17
CA ASP A 191 -1.54 22.50 -5.55
C ASP A 191 -1.50 21.02 -5.95
N ILE A 192 -0.32 20.52 -6.32
CA ILE A 192 -0.11 19.12 -6.70
C ILE A 192 -0.50 18.13 -5.59
N LEU A 193 -0.57 18.56 -4.33
CA LEU A 193 -1.07 17.76 -3.23
C LEU A 193 -2.55 17.37 -3.39
N ALA A 194 -3.28 18.06 -4.25
CA ALA A 194 -4.65 17.70 -4.63
C ALA A 194 -4.73 16.73 -5.82
N ASP A 195 -3.61 16.32 -6.42
CA ASP A 195 -3.55 15.20 -7.39
C ASP A 195 -3.76 13.87 -6.64
N PHE A 196 -5.01 13.63 -6.29
CA PHE A 196 -5.39 12.53 -5.41
C PHE A 196 -5.32 11.16 -6.10
N ASN A 197 -5.55 11.14 -7.41
CA ASN A 197 -5.47 9.93 -8.22
C ASN A 197 -4.07 9.68 -8.82
N SER A 198 -3.12 10.62 -8.59
CA SER A 198 -1.73 10.55 -9.04
C SER A 198 -1.59 10.45 -10.58
N ASP A 199 -2.47 11.12 -11.34
CA ASP A 199 -2.39 11.16 -12.80
C ASP A 199 -1.52 12.33 -13.33
N GLY A 200 -1.01 13.18 -12.43
CA GLY A 200 -0.15 14.33 -12.72
C GLY A 200 -0.93 15.62 -13.02
N TYR A 201 -2.25 15.63 -12.89
CA TYR A 201 -3.10 16.79 -13.12
C TYR A 201 -4.07 16.99 -11.95
N VAL A 202 -4.22 18.20 -11.47
CA VAL A 202 -5.26 18.55 -10.48
C VAL A 202 -6.53 18.95 -11.22
N ASN A 203 -7.57 18.11 -11.14
CA ASN A 203 -8.83 18.30 -11.86
C ASN A 203 -10.03 17.62 -11.15
N GLY A 204 -11.23 17.65 -11.77
CA GLY A 204 -12.44 17.09 -11.18
C GLY A 204 -12.37 15.59 -10.83
N ASN A 205 -11.50 14.80 -11.49
CA ASN A 205 -11.34 13.38 -11.19
C ASN A 205 -10.70 13.18 -9.81
N ASP A 206 -9.81 14.10 -9.40
CA ASP A 206 -9.19 14.07 -8.05
C ASP A 206 -10.20 14.38 -6.98
N TYR A 207 -11.05 15.38 -7.25
CA TYR A 207 -12.14 15.70 -6.33
C TYR A 207 -13.09 14.52 -6.16
N ASP A 208 -13.49 13.87 -7.24
CA ASP A 208 -14.39 12.70 -7.21
C ASP A 208 -13.71 11.51 -6.48
N ALA A 209 -12.42 11.30 -6.69
CA ALA A 209 -11.64 10.26 -6.02
C ALA A 209 -11.51 10.53 -4.51
N PHE A 210 -11.18 11.78 -4.14
CA PHE A 210 -11.13 12.20 -2.73
C PHE A 210 -12.49 12.07 -2.05
N ALA A 211 -13.57 12.60 -2.68
CA ALA A 211 -14.91 12.54 -2.12
C ALA A 211 -15.37 11.09 -1.89
N SER A 212 -15.06 10.19 -2.84
CA SER A 212 -15.37 8.76 -2.70
C SER A 212 -14.63 8.12 -1.52
N ALA A 213 -13.34 8.43 -1.33
CA ALA A 213 -12.55 7.94 -0.20
C ALA A 213 -13.03 8.53 1.13
N PHE A 214 -13.38 9.82 1.13
CA PHE A 214 -13.89 10.53 2.30
C PHE A 214 -15.24 9.97 2.77
N GLU A 215 -16.18 9.70 1.84
CA GLU A 215 -17.48 9.10 2.13
C GLU A 215 -17.37 7.64 2.59
N ALA A 216 -16.39 6.90 2.06
CA ALA A 216 -16.12 5.53 2.48
C ALA A 216 -15.62 5.48 3.94
N GLY A 217 -14.99 6.58 4.41
CA GLY A 217 -14.50 6.70 5.78
C GLY A 217 -13.36 5.75 6.08
N CYS A 218 -12.54 5.41 5.06
CA CYS A 218 -11.48 4.43 5.22
C CYS A 218 -11.95 3.20 6.00
#